data_42c4a27b8f50089493448746cbf9e18a
#
_entry.id   42c4a27b8f50089493448746cbf9e18a
#
_cell.length_a   1.000
_cell.length_b   1.000
_cell.length_c   1.000
_cell.angle_alpha   90.00
_cell.angle_beta   90.00
_cell.angle_gamma   90.00
#
_symmetry.space_group_name_H-M   'P 1'
#
loop_
_entity.id
_entity.type
_entity.pdbx_description
1 polymer ?
#
loop_
_entity_poly.entity_id
_entity_poly.type
_entity_poly.pdbx_seq_one_letter_code
_entity_poly.pdbx_strand_id
1 'polypeptide(L)'
;MAEELSKGYQPGDVETQWYSRWIDAGCFRGDEKGEKPAYSIVIPPPNVTGILHLGHVLNNTIQDVLARRARMEGKDVLWLPGTDHAGIATQSKVEQKLRKEEGKTRRDVGREAFLDKVWEWKEEHGGIIIQQLKRLGCSCDWERERFTMDADYSRWISKVFVDLFNEGLIYRGKRMVNWCPKSLTALSDEEVIMKPQKSKLYTMRYRVAGTKNQWVEIATTRPETLMGDTAVAVNPKDKRYADLVGKMVIRPFPEAEIPVVADDHIDPEFGTGVLKVTPAHDKNDFAIGQKNNLEIIDVFHPDGTLNAFAGPDFEGMDRFEARVKAAEKLEAMGQLVKVEDYENSVGYSERADVPIEPRISMQWFLKYPCVEEAAAAVANDEIHFRPDRWKKTFAHWMEGIQDWCISRQLWWGHQIPVWYRKANAADLQARESLDATSAGDDIYVGIDPPGDADQWVRDEDVLDTWFSSWLWPFATMYKSDEESSPTLKKFYPTTDLVTGPDIIFFWVARMIMAGFRWQGEVPFKNVFFTSIIRDKKGRKMSKQLGNSPDPLDLMAEFGADALRFGLMRIAPTGTDVKFDDDQIVEGRNFANKLWNAARYRQMQEGAVEARPVDFAS
;
A
#
# COMPACT_ATOMS: atom_id res chain seq x y z
N MET A 1 39.29 10.52 38.53
CA MET A 1 39.85 11.18 37.33
C MET A 1 38.98 10.75 36.18
N ALA A 2 38.51 11.67 35.34
CA ALA A 2 37.80 11.30 34.12
C ALA A 2 38.75 10.50 33.22
N GLU A 3 38.30 9.40 32.67
CA GLU A 3 39.07 8.56 31.76
C GLU A 3 39.49 9.38 30.53
N GLU A 4 40.78 9.32 30.18
CA GLU A 4 41.30 10.11 29.07
C GLU A 4 40.70 9.60 27.73
N LEU A 5 40.14 10.50 26.95
CA LEU A 5 39.57 10.14 25.64
C LEU A 5 40.65 9.59 24.69
N SER A 6 40.32 8.54 23.94
CA SER A 6 41.19 7.93 22.92
C SER A 6 41.60 8.95 21.83
N LYS A 7 42.68 8.66 21.08
CA LYS A 7 43.21 9.55 20.03
C LYS A 7 42.23 9.81 18.86
N GLY A 8 41.20 8.99 18.72
CA GLY A 8 40.19 9.14 17.69
C GLY A 8 38.85 8.57 18.15
N TYR A 9 37.78 9.05 17.55
CA TYR A 9 36.46 8.54 17.83
C TYR A 9 36.32 7.09 17.32
N GLN A 10 35.96 6.18 18.24
CA GLN A 10 35.70 4.77 17.95
C GLN A 10 34.19 4.52 18.11
N PRO A 11 33.40 4.59 17.02
CA PRO A 11 31.93 4.53 17.12
C PRO A 11 31.44 3.21 17.74
N GLY A 12 32.07 2.08 17.41
CA GLY A 12 31.65 0.76 17.91
C GLY A 12 31.61 0.65 19.43
N ASP A 13 32.63 1.22 20.10
CA ASP A 13 32.72 1.20 21.56
C ASP A 13 31.74 2.20 22.19
N VAL A 14 31.71 3.42 21.67
CA VAL A 14 30.93 4.53 22.25
C VAL A 14 29.42 4.29 22.06
N GLU A 15 28.99 4.01 20.83
CA GLU A 15 27.57 3.89 20.48
C GLU A 15 26.90 2.76 21.26
N THR A 16 27.50 1.57 21.31
CA THR A 16 26.94 0.41 22.00
C THR A 16 26.85 0.65 23.50
N GLN A 17 27.92 1.19 24.10
CA GLN A 17 27.98 1.44 25.54
C GLN A 17 26.94 2.48 26.00
N TRP A 18 26.82 3.60 25.27
CA TRP A 18 25.88 4.65 25.63
C TRP A 18 24.44 4.25 25.38
N TYR A 19 24.17 3.54 24.30
CA TYR A 19 22.82 3.09 24.02
C TYR A 19 22.29 2.14 25.11
N SER A 20 23.11 1.16 25.55
CA SER A 20 22.77 0.27 26.67
C SER A 20 22.51 1.05 27.96
N ARG A 21 23.36 2.02 28.29
CA ARG A 21 23.17 2.86 29.49
C ARG A 21 21.85 3.64 29.45
N TRP A 22 21.45 4.17 28.29
CA TRP A 22 20.19 4.90 28.15
C TRP A 22 18.98 3.98 28.29
N ILE A 23 19.05 2.77 27.77
CA ILE A 23 17.99 1.76 27.93
C ILE A 23 17.86 1.40 29.42
N ASP A 24 18.96 1.04 30.07
CA ASP A 24 18.99 0.62 31.48
C ASP A 24 18.49 1.74 32.42
N ALA A 25 18.78 2.99 32.09
CA ALA A 25 18.32 4.15 32.83
C ALA A 25 16.87 4.58 32.48
N GLY A 26 16.19 3.88 31.57
CA GLY A 26 14.82 4.21 31.15
C GLY A 26 14.68 5.56 30.44
N CYS A 27 15.75 6.09 29.82
CA CYS A 27 15.77 7.43 29.22
C CYS A 27 14.78 7.62 28.07
N PHE A 28 14.30 6.54 27.48
CA PHE A 28 13.41 6.59 26.31
C PHE A 28 11.94 6.34 26.67
N ARG A 29 11.65 6.06 27.91
CA ARG A 29 10.32 5.77 28.42
C ARG A 29 9.43 7.01 28.39
N GLY A 30 8.23 6.91 27.81
CA GLY A 30 7.19 7.93 27.92
C GLY A 30 6.53 7.86 29.29
N ASP A 31 6.54 8.97 30.04
CA ASP A 31 5.86 9.05 31.33
C ASP A 31 4.40 9.49 31.16
N GLU A 32 3.50 8.53 31.21
CA GLU A 32 2.06 8.77 31.07
C GLU A 32 1.43 9.48 32.30
N LYS A 33 2.13 9.49 33.43
CA LYS A 33 1.67 10.10 34.70
C LYS A 33 2.36 11.43 35.01
N GLY A 34 3.42 11.78 34.26
CA GLY A 34 4.18 13.00 34.45
C GLY A 34 3.36 14.26 34.16
N GLU A 35 3.75 15.37 34.75
CA GLU A 35 3.10 16.67 34.59
C GLU A 35 3.70 17.53 33.44
N LYS A 36 4.82 17.08 32.86
CA LYS A 36 5.48 17.80 31.78
C LYS A 36 4.64 17.81 30.50
N PRO A 37 4.78 18.82 29.63
CA PRO A 37 4.12 18.85 28.32
C PRO A 37 4.47 17.58 27.52
N ALA A 38 3.45 16.99 26.93
CA ALA A 38 3.62 15.80 26.10
C ALA A 38 4.21 16.13 24.72
N TYR A 39 5.01 15.22 24.22
CA TYR A 39 5.46 15.18 22.83
C TYR A 39 5.42 13.72 22.35
N SER A 40 4.81 13.47 21.23
CA SER A 40 4.66 12.09 20.75
C SER A 40 4.85 11.95 19.24
N ILE A 41 5.42 10.83 18.86
CA ILE A 41 5.54 10.34 17.48
C ILE A 41 5.17 8.87 17.48
N VAL A 42 4.42 8.43 16.46
CA VAL A 42 4.28 7.02 16.13
C VAL A 42 5.16 6.71 14.93
N ILE A 43 5.96 5.65 15.02
CA ILE A 43 6.82 5.24 13.91
C ILE A 43 5.96 4.80 12.72
N PRO A 44 6.29 5.15 11.45
CA PRO A 44 5.77 4.39 10.32
C PRO A 44 6.24 2.94 10.46
N PRO A 45 5.35 1.99 10.78
CA PRO A 45 5.79 0.65 11.15
C PRO A 45 6.43 -0.05 9.95
N PRO A 46 7.73 -0.44 10.02
CA PRO A 46 8.37 -1.13 8.91
C PRO A 46 7.73 -2.49 8.64
N ASN A 47 7.60 -2.83 7.37
CA ASN A 47 7.11 -4.11 6.92
C ASN A 47 8.07 -5.25 7.27
N VAL A 48 7.57 -6.35 7.85
CA VAL A 48 8.39 -7.54 8.20
C VAL A 48 8.82 -8.37 6.97
N THR A 49 9.17 -7.68 5.88
CA THR A 49 9.56 -8.29 4.60
C THR A 49 11.07 -8.46 4.41
N GLY A 50 11.86 -8.01 5.38
CA GLY A 50 13.31 -8.07 5.35
C GLY A 50 13.97 -6.96 6.17
N ILE A 51 15.22 -6.63 5.83
CA ILE A 51 16.02 -5.60 6.51
C ILE A 51 15.62 -4.18 6.09
N LEU A 52 15.93 -3.19 6.92
CA LEU A 52 15.76 -1.77 6.60
C LEU A 52 16.65 -1.33 5.42
N HIS A 53 16.29 -0.23 4.78
CA HIS A 53 17.07 0.44 3.74
C HIS A 53 17.33 1.91 4.12
N LEU A 54 18.15 2.63 3.35
CA LEU A 54 18.55 4.01 3.66
C LEU A 54 17.37 4.99 3.82
N GLY A 55 16.25 4.77 3.12
CA GLY A 55 15.02 5.55 3.33
C GLY A 55 14.47 5.42 4.74
N HIS A 56 14.50 4.22 5.32
CA HIS A 56 14.12 4.00 6.71
C HIS A 56 15.13 4.66 7.67
N VAL A 57 16.43 4.60 7.35
CA VAL A 57 17.47 5.26 8.16
C VAL A 57 17.23 6.76 8.23
N LEU A 58 16.98 7.42 7.09
CA LEU A 58 16.67 8.85 7.05
C LEU A 58 15.41 9.17 7.85
N ASN A 59 14.32 8.45 7.59
CA ASN A 59 13.03 8.66 8.24
C ASN A 59 13.16 8.54 9.78
N ASN A 60 13.77 7.47 10.26
CA ASN A 60 13.94 7.25 11.70
C ASN A 60 14.96 8.20 12.32
N THR A 61 15.98 8.64 11.58
CA THR A 61 16.92 9.65 12.08
C THR A 61 16.23 10.99 12.32
N ILE A 62 15.34 11.42 11.41
CA ILE A 62 14.55 12.65 11.60
C ILE A 62 13.67 12.54 12.85
N GLN A 63 12.95 11.43 13.02
CA GLN A 63 12.10 11.18 14.19
C GLN A 63 12.92 11.21 15.48
N ASP A 64 14.09 10.57 15.47
CA ASP A 64 14.95 10.52 16.65
C ASP A 64 15.51 11.89 17.04
N VAL A 65 15.90 12.70 16.06
CA VAL A 65 16.35 14.09 16.29
C VAL A 65 15.22 14.90 16.94
N LEU A 66 13.99 14.81 16.44
CA LEU A 66 12.83 15.49 17.00
C LEU A 66 12.53 15.01 18.42
N ALA A 67 12.53 13.69 18.66
CA ALA A 67 12.29 13.11 19.98
C ALA A 67 13.36 13.52 21.01
N ARG A 68 14.64 13.48 20.63
CA ARG A 68 15.75 13.90 21.49
C ARG A 68 15.69 15.39 21.80
N ARG A 69 15.40 16.23 20.81
CA ARG A 69 15.19 17.66 21.00
C ARG A 69 14.07 17.92 22.00
N ALA A 70 12.92 17.28 21.83
CA ALA A 70 11.79 17.44 22.74
C ALA A 70 12.15 17.05 24.21
N ARG A 71 12.96 15.99 24.41
CA ARG A 71 13.48 15.64 25.74
C ARG A 71 14.41 16.72 26.32
N MET A 72 15.29 17.30 25.47
CA MET A 72 16.16 18.41 25.88
C MET A 72 15.34 19.68 26.23
N GLU A 73 14.20 19.89 25.61
CA GLU A 73 13.24 20.94 25.94
C GLU A 73 12.42 20.63 27.22
N GLY A 74 12.68 19.50 27.88
CA GLY A 74 12.04 19.12 29.14
C GLY A 74 10.64 18.52 29.02
N LYS A 75 10.26 18.00 27.82
CA LYS A 75 8.95 17.37 27.60
C LYS A 75 8.95 15.88 27.99
N ASP A 76 7.76 15.36 28.29
CA ASP A 76 7.55 13.91 28.33
C ASP A 76 7.38 13.39 26.90
N VAL A 77 8.28 12.52 26.46
CA VAL A 77 8.35 12.08 25.07
C VAL A 77 7.96 10.62 24.94
N LEU A 78 6.95 10.36 24.12
CA LEU A 78 6.62 9.04 23.63
C LEU A 78 6.96 8.93 22.15
N TRP A 79 7.98 8.16 21.81
CA TRP A 79 8.19 7.68 20.44
C TRP A 79 7.86 6.19 20.39
N LEU A 80 6.66 5.88 19.87
CA LEU A 80 6.10 4.53 19.91
C LEU A 80 6.61 3.72 18.72
N PRO A 81 7.37 2.63 18.96
CA PRO A 81 7.88 1.75 17.93
C PRO A 81 6.88 0.66 17.54
N GLY A 82 7.11 0.04 16.38
CA GLY A 82 6.40 -1.17 15.99
C GLY A 82 6.71 -1.59 14.58
N THR A 83 6.06 -2.69 14.16
CA THR A 83 6.22 -3.29 12.83
C THR A 83 4.86 -3.62 12.21
N ASP A 84 4.82 -3.67 10.87
CA ASP A 84 3.63 -4.01 10.10
C ASP A 84 3.73 -5.43 9.54
N HIS A 85 2.62 -6.16 9.58
CA HIS A 85 2.51 -7.51 9.04
C HIS A 85 2.63 -7.56 7.51
N ALA A 86 2.30 -6.46 6.81
CA ALA A 86 2.50 -6.27 5.38
C ALA A 86 1.93 -7.40 4.51
N GLY A 87 0.62 -7.66 4.62
CA GLY A 87 -0.12 -8.78 4.03
C GLY A 87 0.45 -9.37 2.72
N ILE A 88 0.23 -8.71 1.58
CA ILE A 88 0.68 -9.19 0.26
C ILE A 88 2.20 -9.37 0.22
N ALA A 89 2.95 -8.40 0.76
CA ALA A 89 4.39 -8.38 0.60
C ALA A 89 5.08 -9.51 1.40
N THR A 90 4.67 -9.73 2.65
CA THR A 90 5.19 -10.80 3.51
C THR A 90 4.79 -12.17 2.98
N GLN A 91 3.50 -12.36 2.65
CA GLN A 91 3.04 -13.61 2.06
C GLN A 91 3.81 -13.97 0.80
N SER A 92 4.01 -13.02 -0.13
CA SER A 92 4.75 -13.25 -1.37
C SER A 92 6.21 -13.68 -1.11
N LYS A 93 6.85 -13.15 -0.07
CA LYS A 93 8.22 -13.55 0.31
C LYS A 93 8.28 -15.00 0.81
N VAL A 94 7.33 -15.38 1.67
CA VAL A 94 7.25 -16.75 2.20
C VAL A 94 6.88 -17.74 1.10
N GLU A 95 5.96 -17.37 0.18
CA GLU A 95 5.65 -18.20 -0.98
C GLU A 95 6.85 -18.40 -1.90
N GLN A 96 7.66 -17.35 -2.13
CA GLN A 96 8.90 -17.47 -2.92
C GLN A 96 9.91 -18.38 -2.24
N LYS A 97 10.07 -18.26 -0.91
CA LYS A 97 10.94 -19.14 -0.11
C LYS A 97 10.47 -20.59 -0.21
N LEU A 98 9.18 -20.83 0.03
CA LEU A 98 8.57 -22.17 -0.04
C LEU A 98 8.77 -22.82 -1.42
N ARG A 99 8.54 -22.06 -2.48
CA ARG A 99 8.74 -22.56 -3.86
C ARG A 99 10.21 -22.87 -4.15
N LYS A 100 11.14 -22.02 -3.67
CA LYS A 100 12.58 -22.21 -3.89
C LYS A 100 13.15 -23.38 -3.10
N GLU A 101 12.73 -23.58 -1.86
CA GLU A 101 13.30 -24.56 -0.94
C GLU A 101 12.60 -25.93 -1.04
N GLU A 102 11.28 -25.94 -1.22
CA GLU A 102 10.48 -27.18 -1.19
C GLU A 102 9.81 -27.50 -2.53
N GLY A 103 9.84 -26.59 -3.52
CA GLY A 103 9.14 -26.76 -4.80
C GLY A 103 7.62 -26.74 -4.69
N LYS A 104 7.06 -26.25 -3.55
CA LYS A 104 5.64 -26.27 -3.23
C LYS A 104 5.02 -24.87 -3.29
N THR A 105 3.70 -24.83 -3.45
CA THR A 105 2.85 -23.65 -3.29
C THR A 105 2.17 -23.67 -1.92
N ARG A 106 1.59 -22.53 -1.51
CA ARG A 106 0.79 -22.49 -0.27
C ARG A 106 -0.37 -23.48 -0.26
N ARG A 107 -0.97 -23.76 -1.44
CA ARG A 107 -2.09 -24.70 -1.56
C ARG A 107 -1.66 -26.14 -1.31
N ASP A 108 -0.43 -26.51 -1.65
CA ASP A 108 0.10 -27.85 -1.44
C ASP A 108 0.35 -28.15 0.05
N VAL A 109 0.64 -27.11 0.86
CA VAL A 109 0.91 -27.28 2.30
C VAL A 109 -0.33 -27.02 3.17
N GLY A 110 -1.32 -26.29 2.66
CA GLY A 110 -2.53 -25.92 3.40
C GLY A 110 -2.36 -24.64 4.23
N ARG A 111 -3.51 -24.03 4.65
CA ARG A 111 -3.55 -22.70 5.27
C ARG A 111 -2.78 -22.66 6.60
N GLU A 112 -3.05 -23.60 7.50
CA GLU A 112 -2.43 -23.61 8.84
C GLU A 112 -0.91 -23.72 8.76
N ALA A 113 -0.40 -24.75 8.07
CA ALA A 113 1.05 -24.96 7.93
C ALA A 113 1.75 -23.82 7.17
N PHE A 114 1.05 -23.17 6.24
CA PHE A 114 1.58 -21.97 5.59
C PHE A 114 1.66 -20.78 6.55
N LEU A 115 0.64 -20.56 7.36
CA LEU A 115 0.63 -19.48 8.35
C LEU A 115 1.72 -19.68 9.40
N ASP A 116 1.98 -20.91 9.85
CA ASP A 116 3.12 -21.19 10.76
C ASP A 116 4.44 -20.73 10.16
N LYS A 117 4.68 -21.00 8.86
CA LYS A 117 5.88 -20.53 8.15
C LYS A 117 5.95 -19.00 8.04
N VAL A 118 4.79 -18.32 7.94
CA VAL A 118 4.76 -16.86 7.92
C VAL A 118 5.05 -16.29 9.31
N TRP A 119 4.58 -16.91 10.37
CA TRP A 119 4.91 -16.53 11.74
C TRP A 119 6.40 -16.73 12.05
N GLU A 120 7.01 -17.85 11.65
CA GLU A 120 8.46 -18.06 11.73
C GLU A 120 9.24 -16.97 11.01
N TRP A 121 8.81 -16.62 9.78
CA TRP A 121 9.39 -15.52 9.02
C TRP A 121 9.28 -14.18 9.74
N LYS A 122 8.14 -13.88 10.35
CA LYS A 122 7.90 -12.65 11.13
C LYS A 122 8.82 -12.58 12.34
N GLU A 123 8.96 -13.66 13.09
CA GLU A 123 9.83 -13.68 14.26
C GLU A 123 11.29 -13.41 13.87
N GLU A 124 11.78 -14.04 12.81
CA GLU A 124 13.13 -13.83 12.30
C GLU A 124 13.34 -12.37 11.84
N HIS A 125 12.52 -11.88 10.93
CA HIS A 125 12.74 -10.59 10.27
C HIS A 125 12.28 -9.40 11.09
N GLY A 126 11.24 -9.53 11.90
CA GLY A 126 10.81 -8.50 12.86
C GLY A 126 11.89 -8.23 13.90
N GLY A 127 12.50 -9.28 14.44
CA GLY A 127 13.62 -9.15 15.36
C GLY A 127 14.82 -8.42 14.74
N ILE A 128 15.17 -8.72 13.48
CA ILE A 128 16.25 -8.04 12.76
C ILE A 128 15.95 -6.54 12.61
N ILE A 129 14.73 -6.16 12.21
CA ILE A 129 14.32 -4.76 12.07
C ILE A 129 14.48 -3.98 13.37
N ILE A 130 14.02 -4.53 14.48
CA ILE A 130 14.15 -3.90 15.80
C ILE A 130 15.62 -3.75 16.20
N GLN A 131 16.45 -4.76 15.95
CA GLN A 131 17.89 -4.66 16.20
C GLN A 131 18.57 -3.60 15.32
N GLN A 132 18.17 -3.47 14.06
CA GLN A 132 18.67 -2.41 13.17
C GLN A 132 18.30 -1.01 13.67
N LEU A 133 17.07 -0.81 14.15
CA LEU A 133 16.64 0.47 14.73
C LEU A 133 17.42 0.78 16.03
N LYS A 134 17.62 -0.19 16.90
CA LYS A 134 18.44 -0.05 18.10
C LYS A 134 19.90 0.28 17.74
N ARG A 135 20.46 -0.42 16.76
CA ARG A 135 21.83 -0.16 16.28
C ARG A 135 21.98 1.22 15.67
N LEU A 136 20.94 1.72 14.98
CA LEU A 136 20.88 3.09 14.47
C LEU A 136 20.83 4.15 15.59
N GLY A 137 20.54 3.76 16.83
CA GLY A 137 20.45 4.65 17.97
C GLY A 137 19.06 5.27 18.17
N CYS A 138 18.01 4.67 17.60
CA CYS A 138 16.64 5.16 17.75
C CYS A 138 16.20 5.13 19.21
N SER A 139 15.75 6.28 19.74
CA SER A 139 15.36 6.45 21.14
C SER A 139 13.85 6.19 21.35
N CYS A 140 13.37 5.07 20.80
CA CYS A 140 11.99 4.63 20.96
C CYS A 140 11.71 4.09 22.37
N ASP A 141 10.45 4.18 22.79
CA ASP A 141 9.96 3.48 23.99
C ASP A 141 9.72 1.99 23.69
N TRP A 142 10.79 1.20 23.77
CA TRP A 142 10.80 -0.22 23.41
C TRP A 142 9.89 -1.11 24.28
N GLU A 143 9.46 -0.63 25.43
CA GLU A 143 8.50 -1.36 26.28
C GLU A 143 7.08 -1.29 25.75
N ARG A 144 6.83 -0.33 24.82
CA ARG A 144 5.55 -0.15 24.12
C ARG A 144 5.63 -0.54 22.66
N GLU A 145 6.58 -1.41 22.29
CA GLU A 145 6.64 -1.96 20.93
C GLU A 145 5.32 -2.63 20.56
N ARG A 146 4.84 -2.37 19.34
CA ARG A 146 3.60 -2.92 18.81
C ARG A 146 3.80 -3.63 17.46
N PHE A 147 2.98 -4.63 17.23
CA PHE A 147 2.86 -5.29 15.93
C PHE A 147 1.40 -5.21 15.46
N THR A 148 1.17 -4.93 14.18
CA THR A 148 -0.20 -4.76 13.65
C THR A 148 -1.09 -6.00 13.79
N MET A 149 -0.54 -7.18 14.14
CA MET A 149 -1.31 -8.38 14.45
C MET A 149 -1.23 -8.80 15.93
N ASP A 150 -0.84 -7.92 16.85
CA ASP A 150 -1.02 -8.14 18.28
C ASP A 150 -2.49 -8.41 18.60
N ALA A 151 -2.76 -9.25 19.60
CA ALA A 151 -4.12 -9.67 19.94
C ALA A 151 -5.06 -8.48 20.23
N ASP A 152 -4.63 -7.54 21.07
CA ASP A 152 -5.42 -6.34 21.40
C ASP A 152 -5.66 -5.46 20.17
N TYR A 153 -4.63 -5.29 19.35
CA TYR A 153 -4.72 -4.50 18.12
C TYR A 153 -5.64 -5.16 17.09
N SER A 154 -5.54 -6.48 16.91
CA SER A 154 -6.42 -7.25 16.02
C SER A 154 -7.89 -7.18 16.46
N ARG A 155 -8.16 -7.12 17.77
CA ARG A 155 -9.50 -6.94 18.31
C ARG A 155 -10.07 -5.57 17.95
N TRP A 156 -9.25 -4.51 18.01
CA TRP A 156 -9.61 -3.17 17.52
C TRP A 156 -9.98 -3.19 16.02
N ILE A 157 -9.19 -3.87 15.19
CA ILE A 157 -9.46 -3.99 13.76
C ILE A 157 -10.82 -4.66 13.50
N SER A 158 -11.10 -5.76 14.22
CA SER A 158 -12.40 -6.43 14.13
C SER A 158 -13.54 -5.53 14.58
N LYS A 159 -13.37 -4.78 15.69
CA LYS A 159 -14.35 -3.83 16.18
C LYS A 159 -14.65 -2.74 15.15
N VAL A 160 -13.63 -2.14 14.56
CA VAL A 160 -13.75 -1.11 13.52
C VAL A 160 -14.52 -1.64 12.31
N PHE A 161 -14.24 -2.85 11.87
CA PHE A 161 -15.00 -3.47 10.78
C PHE A 161 -16.48 -3.65 11.14
N VAL A 162 -16.76 -4.16 12.33
CA VAL A 162 -18.15 -4.39 12.82
C VAL A 162 -18.91 -3.08 12.95
N ASP A 163 -18.30 -2.04 13.53
CA ASP A 163 -18.91 -0.72 13.68
C ASP A 163 -19.27 -0.13 12.31
N LEU A 164 -18.31 -0.11 11.36
CA LEU A 164 -18.53 0.44 10.02
C LEU A 164 -19.53 -0.39 9.20
N PHE A 165 -19.57 -1.70 9.39
CA PHE A 165 -20.58 -2.56 8.76
C PHE A 165 -21.99 -2.23 9.28
N ASN A 166 -22.16 -2.13 10.59
CA ASN A 166 -23.45 -1.80 11.20
C ASN A 166 -23.95 -0.40 10.81
N GLU A 167 -23.03 0.52 10.51
CA GLU A 167 -23.34 1.86 9.99
C GLU A 167 -23.65 1.87 8.48
N GLY A 168 -23.50 0.75 7.78
CA GLY A 168 -23.71 0.64 6.34
C GLY A 168 -22.61 1.27 5.49
N LEU A 169 -21.44 1.54 6.10
CA LEU A 169 -20.24 2.05 5.42
C LEU A 169 -19.42 0.92 4.83
N ILE A 170 -19.40 -0.26 5.46
CA ILE A 170 -18.82 -1.47 4.86
C ILE A 170 -19.93 -2.29 4.23
N TYR A 171 -19.68 -2.72 3.01
CA TYR A 171 -20.58 -3.59 2.26
C TYR A 171 -19.79 -4.53 1.36
N ARG A 172 -20.40 -5.66 0.97
CA ARG A 172 -19.85 -6.58 -0.02
C ARG A 172 -20.61 -6.44 -1.33
N GLY A 173 -19.91 -6.36 -2.44
CA GLY A 173 -20.54 -6.17 -3.73
C GLY A 173 -19.71 -6.66 -4.90
N LYS A 174 -20.40 -6.92 -6.01
CA LYS A 174 -19.78 -7.30 -7.29
C LYS A 174 -19.41 -6.06 -8.07
N ARG A 175 -18.11 -5.78 -8.14
CA ARG A 175 -17.57 -4.60 -8.81
C ARG A 175 -16.34 -4.92 -9.68
N MET A 176 -16.06 -4.03 -10.62
CA MET A 176 -14.80 -4.03 -11.35
C MET A 176 -13.67 -3.61 -10.42
N VAL A 177 -12.67 -4.48 -10.25
CA VAL A 177 -11.49 -4.24 -9.41
C VAL A 177 -10.20 -4.41 -10.22
N ASN A 178 -9.12 -3.83 -9.74
CA ASN A 178 -7.79 -4.17 -10.22
C ASN A 178 -7.39 -5.54 -9.64
N TRP A 179 -7.06 -6.48 -10.48
CA TRP A 179 -6.69 -7.83 -10.09
C TRP A 179 -5.24 -8.14 -10.43
N CYS A 180 -4.50 -8.70 -9.50
CA CYS A 180 -3.15 -9.20 -9.74
C CYS A 180 -3.17 -10.69 -10.09
N PRO A 181 -2.92 -11.10 -11.34
CA PRO A 181 -3.00 -12.51 -11.74
C PRO A 181 -1.87 -13.37 -11.15
N LYS A 182 -0.77 -12.75 -10.71
CA LYS A 182 0.35 -13.47 -10.08
C LYS A 182 0.13 -13.71 -8.58
N SER A 183 -0.39 -12.72 -7.87
CA SER A 183 -0.70 -12.83 -6.44
C SER A 183 -2.11 -13.39 -6.18
N LEU A 184 -2.94 -13.49 -7.21
CA LEU A 184 -4.32 -13.98 -7.17
C LEU A 184 -5.18 -13.22 -6.16
N THR A 185 -5.10 -11.89 -6.17
CA THR A 185 -5.83 -11.02 -5.24
C THR A 185 -6.20 -9.69 -5.88
N ALA A 186 -7.27 -9.07 -5.37
CA ALA A 186 -7.63 -7.70 -5.67
C ALA A 186 -6.60 -6.72 -5.12
N LEU A 187 -6.47 -5.58 -5.78
CA LEU A 187 -5.63 -4.44 -5.42
C LEU A 187 -6.49 -3.18 -5.30
N SER A 188 -6.10 -2.27 -4.42
CA SER A 188 -6.63 -0.90 -4.44
C SER A 188 -6.05 -0.10 -5.62
N ASP A 189 -6.67 1.03 -5.95
CA ASP A 189 -6.19 1.86 -7.07
C ASP A 189 -4.79 2.40 -6.82
N GLU A 190 -4.44 2.70 -5.57
CA GLU A 190 -3.12 3.19 -5.16
C GLU A 190 -2.01 2.11 -5.31
N GLU A 191 -2.34 0.82 -5.26
CA GLU A 191 -1.40 -0.29 -5.45
C GLU A 191 -1.06 -0.55 -6.93
N VAL A 192 -1.63 0.25 -7.86
CA VAL A 192 -1.41 0.13 -9.29
C VAL A 192 -0.48 1.23 -9.79
N ILE A 193 0.68 0.83 -10.32
CA ILE A 193 1.66 1.75 -10.88
C ILE A 193 1.51 1.79 -12.40
N MET A 194 1.22 2.96 -12.95
CA MET A 194 1.16 3.16 -14.40
C MET A 194 2.56 3.18 -15.00
N LYS A 195 2.82 2.29 -15.96
CA LYS A 195 4.10 2.21 -16.65
C LYS A 195 3.93 2.38 -18.16
N PRO A 196 4.80 3.17 -18.83
CA PRO A 196 4.83 3.20 -20.28
C PRO A 196 5.26 1.82 -20.81
N GLN A 197 4.51 1.31 -21.76
CA GLN A 197 4.77 0.00 -22.39
C GLN A 197 4.68 0.12 -23.91
N LYS A 198 5.69 -0.42 -24.60
CA LYS A 198 5.63 -0.62 -26.05
C LYS A 198 4.73 -1.80 -26.33
N SER A 199 3.72 -1.58 -27.12
CA SER A 199 2.71 -2.57 -27.51
C SER A 199 2.39 -2.45 -29.01
N LYS A 200 1.33 -3.12 -29.44
CA LYS A 200 0.79 -3.02 -30.79
C LYS A 200 -0.65 -2.54 -30.72
N LEU A 201 -1.04 -1.72 -31.68
CA LEU A 201 -2.44 -1.38 -31.94
C LEU A 201 -2.92 -2.20 -33.12
N TYR A 202 -3.93 -3.01 -32.89
CA TYR A 202 -4.53 -3.91 -33.88
C TYR A 202 -5.81 -3.26 -34.40
N THR A 203 -5.86 -2.95 -35.69
CA THR A 203 -7.11 -2.55 -36.38
C THR A 203 -7.71 -3.80 -36.99
N MET A 204 -8.91 -4.15 -36.53
CA MET A 204 -9.68 -5.31 -36.98
C MET A 204 -11.06 -4.87 -37.44
N ARG A 205 -11.79 -5.73 -38.15
CA ARG A 205 -13.13 -5.39 -38.66
C ARG A 205 -14.18 -6.44 -38.33
N TYR A 206 -15.33 -5.96 -37.89
CA TYR A 206 -16.53 -6.77 -37.65
C TYR A 206 -17.53 -6.58 -38.76
N ARG A 207 -18.14 -7.66 -39.24
CA ARG A 207 -19.12 -7.62 -40.32
C ARG A 207 -20.48 -7.17 -39.77
N VAL A 208 -21.15 -6.25 -40.45
CA VAL A 208 -22.54 -5.87 -40.12
C VAL A 208 -23.44 -7.05 -40.44
N ALA A 209 -24.26 -7.48 -39.47
CA ALA A 209 -25.16 -8.62 -39.59
C ALA A 209 -26.16 -8.40 -40.76
N GLY A 210 -26.49 -9.49 -41.45
CA GLY A 210 -27.37 -9.43 -42.63
C GLY A 210 -26.74 -8.85 -43.91
N THR A 211 -25.46 -8.41 -43.84
CA THR A 211 -24.75 -7.86 -45.03
C THR A 211 -23.56 -8.75 -45.42
N LYS A 212 -23.14 -8.70 -46.68
CA LYS A 212 -21.97 -9.44 -47.18
C LYS A 212 -20.69 -8.62 -47.12
N ASN A 213 -20.77 -7.30 -47.32
CA ASN A 213 -19.61 -6.44 -47.59
C ASN A 213 -19.56 -5.17 -46.72
N GLN A 214 -20.43 -5.03 -45.72
CA GLN A 214 -20.38 -3.89 -44.80
C GLN A 214 -19.63 -4.29 -43.53
N TRP A 215 -18.62 -3.49 -43.19
CA TRP A 215 -17.71 -3.75 -42.09
C TRP A 215 -17.60 -2.53 -41.19
N VAL A 216 -17.33 -2.78 -39.92
CA VAL A 216 -17.01 -1.77 -38.91
C VAL A 216 -15.59 -2.03 -38.45
N GLU A 217 -14.72 -1.04 -38.58
CA GLU A 217 -13.32 -1.15 -38.15
C GLU A 217 -13.17 -0.71 -36.68
N ILE A 218 -12.40 -1.47 -35.94
CA ILE A 218 -12.16 -1.32 -34.49
C ILE A 218 -10.68 -1.37 -34.24
N ALA A 219 -10.15 -0.44 -33.42
CA ALA A 219 -8.76 -0.45 -33.01
C ALA A 219 -8.63 -0.84 -31.52
N THR A 220 -7.76 -1.79 -31.21
CA THR A 220 -7.54 -2.25 -29.83
C THR A 220 -6.09 -2.66 -29.60
N THR A 221 -5.60 -2.48 -28.37
CA THR A 221 -4.31 -3.04 -27.90
C THR A 221 -4.47 -4.44 -27.33
N ARG A 222 -5.71 -4.91 -27.12
CA ARG A 222 -6.05 -6.16 -26.43
C ARG A 222 -6.98 -7.07 -27.24
N PRO A 223 -6.51 -7.61 -28.40
CA PRO A 223 -7.34 -8.51 -29.20
C PRO A 223 -7.70 -9.82 -28.49
N GLU A 224 -6.94 -10.22 -27.44
CA GLU A 224 -7.24 -11.40 -26.62
C GLU A 224 -8.56 -11.30 -25.84
N THR A 225 -9.12 -10.11 -25.66
CA THR A 225 -10.40 -9.94 -24.94
C THR A 225 -11.61 -9.93 -25.88
N LEU A 226 -11.41 -9.96 -27.20
CA LEU A 226 -12.51 -9.89 -28.17
C LEU A 226 -13.56 -11.00 -27.98
N MET A 227 -13.15 -12.15 -27.41
CA MET A 227 -14.06 -13.27 -27.15
C MET A 227 -15.15 -12.90 -26.13
N GLY A 228 -14.90 -11.88 -25.31
CA GLY A 228 -15.85 -11.32 -24.34
C GLY A 228 -16.57 -10.06 -24.81
N ASP A 229 -16.43 -9.66 -26.08
CA ASP A 229 -17.12 -8.48 -26.59
C ASP A 229 -18.64 -8.74 -26.64
N THR A 230 -19.40 -7.82 -26.05
CA THR A 230 -20.87 -7.88 -26.02
C THR A 230 -21.53 -6.70 -26.69
N ALA A 231 -20.77 -5.72 -27.16
CA ALA A 231 -21.22 -4.65 -28.04
C ALA A 231 -20.03 -4.01 -28.76
N VAL A 232 -20.40 -3.15 -29.72
CA VAL A 232 -19.52 -2.13 -30.30
C VAL A 232 -20.11 -0.76 -29.99
N ALA A 233 -19.32 0.20 -29.55
CA ALA A 233 -19.79 1.52 -29.17
C ALA A 233 -19.25 2.60 -30.13
N VAL A 234 -20.09 3.60 -30.45
CA VAL A 234 -19.77 4.75 -31.29
C VAL A 234 -20.26 6.02 -30.61
N ASN A 235 -19.63 7.16 -30.93
CA ASN A 235 -20.12 8.44 -30.42
C ASN A 235 -21.43 8.82 -31.18
N PRO A 236 -22.52 9.20 -30.50
CA PRO A 236 -23.80 9.56 -31.16
C PRO A 236 -23.69 10.77 -32.08
N LYS A 237 -22.66 11.60 -31.94
CA LYS A 237 -22.39 12.77 -32.78
C LYS A 237 -21.54 12.44 -34.01
N ASP A 238 -20.98 11.21 -34.08
CA ASP A 238 -20.18 10.78 -35.22
C ASP A 238 -21.06 10.35 -36.40
N LYS A 239 -21.14 11.21 -37.38
CA LYS A 239 -21.96 10.97 -38.57
C LYS A 239 -21.51 9.76 -39.40
N ARG A 240 -20.28 9.30 -39.28
CA ARG A 240 -19.75 8.12 -40.00
C ARG A 240 -20.51 6.85 -39.64
N TYR A 241 -20.98 6.78 -38.39
CA TYR A 241 -21.57 5.58 -37.81
C TYR A 241 -23.01 5.74 -37.32
N ALA A 242 -23.62 6.92 -37.54
CA ALA A 242 -25.00 7.21 -37.10
C ALA A 242 -26.03 6.17 -37.57
N ASP A 243 -25.87 5.68 -38.80
CA ASP A 243 -26.77 4.67 -39.38
C ASP A 243 -26.53 3.23 -38.85
N LEU A 244 -25.48 3.03 -38.08
CA LEU A 244 -25.15 1.72 -37.50
C LEU A 244 -25.70 1.53 -36.09
N VAL A 245 -26.01 2.60 -35.39
CA VAL A 245 -26.56 2.52 -34.01
C VAL A 245 -27.87 1.71 -34.05
N GLY A 246 -27.95 0.71 -33.17
CA GLY A 246 -29.07 -0.23 -33.10
C GLY A 246 -29.01 -1.40 -34.09
N LYS A 247 -28.03 -1.44 -35.00
CA LYS A 247 -27.77 -2.64 -35.82
C LYS A 247 -26.89 -3.63 -35.07
N MET A 248 -26.82 -4.87 -35.59
CA MET A 248 -25.96 -5.92 -35.07
C MET A 248 -24.70 -6.05 -35.93
N VAL A 249 -23.58 -6.36 -35.27
CA VAL A 249 -22.32 -6.76 -35.90
C VAL A 249 -21.92 -8.16 -35.42
N ILE A 250 -21.12 -8.84 -36.23
CA ILE A 250 -20.70 -10.23 -35.92
C ILE A 250 -19.32 -10.19 -35.32
N ARG A 251 -19.23 -10.53 -34.04
CA ARG A 251 -17.98 -10.86 -33.36
C ARG A 251 -17.32 -12.06 -34.04
N PRO A 252 -16.01 -12.02 -34.39
CA PRO A 252 -15.37 -13.06 -35.20
C PRO A 252 -15.31 -14.44 -34.55
N PHE A 253 -14.96 -14.49 -33.25
CA PHE A 253 -14.83 -15.76 -32.52
C PHE A 253 -14.90 -15.54 -30.98
N PRO A 254 -15.61 -16.43 -30.26
CA PRO A 254 -16.67 -17.26 -30.79
C PRO A 254 -17.69 -16.39 -31.52
N GLU A 255 -18.16 -16.87 -32.68
CA GLU A 255 -19.08 -16.07 -33.51
C GLU A 255 -20.36 -15.76 -32.74
N ALA A 256 -20.72 -14.48 -32.70
CA ALA A 256 -21.95 -13.99 -32.06
C ALA A 256 -22.40 -12.66 -32.69
N GLU A 257 -23.70 -12.45 -32.73
CA GLU A 257 -24.28 -11.13 -33.07
C GLU A 257 -24.29 -10.25 -31.82
N ILE A 258 -23.66 -9.07 -31.89
CA ILE A 258 -23.59 -8.09 -30.81
C ILE A 258 -24.07 -6.72 -31.32
N PRO A 259 -24.76 -5.90 -30.47
CA PRO A 259 -25.32 -4.62 -30.89
C PRO A 259 -24.26 -3.53 -31.06
N VAL A 260 -24.57 -2.56 -31.94
CA VAL A 260 -23.89 -1.28 -31.98
C VAL A 260 -24.64 -0.30 -31.07
N VAL A 261 -24.00 0.19 -30.03
CA VAL A 261 -24.57 1.14 -29.06
C VAL A 261 -23.94 2.52 -29.19
N ALA A 262 -24.66 3.54 -28.71
CA ALA A 262 -24.16 4.92 -28.71
C ALA A 262 -23.70 5.32 -27.29
N ASP A 263 -22.51 5.92 -27.20
CA ASP A 263 -22.01 6.49 -25.94
C ASP A 263 -21.16 7.74 -26.17
N ASP A 264 -21.42 8.80 -25.39
CA ASP A 264 -20.71 10.08 -25.49
C ASP A 264 -19.24 10.00 -25.05
N HIS A 265 -18.83 8.96 -24.30
CA HIS A 265 -17.45 8.72 -23.89
C HIS A 265 -16.53 8.31 -25.05
N ILE A 266 -17.09 7.89 -26.19
CA ILE A 266 -16.27 7.49 -27.33
C ILE A 266 -15.68 8.73 -28.01
N ASP A 267 -14.35 8.77 -28.09
CA ASP A 267 -13.64 9.81 -28.82
C ASP A 267 -13.67 9.50 -30.34
N PRO A 268 -14.35 10.29 -31.17
CA PRO A 268 -14.43 10.07 -32.62
C PRO A 268 -13.07 10.16 -33.32
N GLU A 269 -12.12 10.87 -32.75
CA GLU A 269 -10.79 11.10 -33.35
C GLU A 269 -9.76 10.03 -32.90
N PHE A 270 -10.08 9.20 -31.88
CA PHE A 270 -9.19 8.16 -31.45
C PHE A 270 -9.36 6.87 -32.27
N GLY A 271 -8.28 6.39 -32.88
CA GLY A 271 -8.27 5.17 -33.67
C GLY A 271 -9.25 5.26 -34.86
N THR A 272 -10.25 4.40 -34.84
CA THR A 272 -11.34 4.41 -35.86
C THR A 272 -12.56 5.22 -35.44
N GLY A 273 -12.61 5.70 -34.18
CA GLY A 273 -13.81 6.28 -33.56
C GLY A 273 -14.84 5.23 -33.12
N VAL A 274 -14.45 3.95 -33.14
CA VAL A 274 -15.30 2.81 -32.77
C VAL A 274 -14.58 1.99 -31.71
N LEU A 275 -15.27 1.74 -30.60
CA LEU A 275 -14.78 0.95 -29.47
C LEU A 275 -15.45 -0.41 -29.44
N LYS A 276 -14.70 -1.50 -29.31
CA LYS A 276 -15.23 -2.78 -28.86
C LYS A 276 -15.55 -2.71 -27.37
N VAL A 277 -16.66 -3.23 -26.94
CA VAL A 277 -17.10 -3.18 -25.53
C VAL A 277 -17.00 -4.56 -24.91
N THR A 278 -16.06 -4.69 -23.97
CA THR A 278 -15.82 -5.92 -23.20
C THR A 278 -16.04 -5.63 -21.71
N PRO A 279 -17.27 -5.65 -21.22
CA PRO A 279 -17.61 -5.15 -19.88
C PRO A 279 -16.90 -5.89 -18.74
N ALA A 280 -16.41 -7.12 -18.95
CA ALA A 280 -15.69 -7.89 -17.94
C ALA A 280 -14.23 -7.45 -17.77
N HIS A 281 -13.62 -6.74 -18.73
CA HIS A 281 -12.16 -6.58 -18.82
C HIS A 281 -11.66 -5.14 -18.98
N ASP A 282 -12.56 -4.15 -18.90
CA ASP A 282 -12.23 -2.73 -18.92
C ASP A 282 -13.24 -1.93 -18.08
N LYS A 283 -12.74 -0.93 -17.29
CA LYS A 283 -13.59 -0.12 -16.40
C LYS A 283 -14.58 0.75 -17.19
N ASN A 284 -14.17 1.32 -18.33
CA ASN A 284 -15.04 2.15 -19.14
C ASN A 284 -16.07 1.29 -19.89
N ASP A 285 -15.64 0.14 -20.41
CA ASP A 285 -16.53 -0.82 -21.08
C ASP A 285 -17.58 -1.35 -20.09
N PHE A 286 -17.20 -1.54 -18.82
CA PHE A 286 -18.15 -1.93 -17.78
C PHE A 286 -19.24 -0.87 -17.57
N ALA A 287 -18.88 0.40 -17.51
CA ALA A 287 -19.84 1.50 -17.36
C ALA A 287 -20.78 1.59 -18.58
N ILE A 288 -20.25 1.44 -19.80
CA ILE A 288 -21.05 1.36 -21.04
C ILE A 288 -21.97 0.14 -20.98
N GLY A 289 -21.47 -1.00 -20.51
CA GLY A 289 -22.22 -2.23 -20.35
C GLY A 289 -23.40 -2.09 -19.40
N GLN A 290 -23.20 -1.48 -18.24
CA GLN A 290 -24.27 -1.21 -17.27
C GLN A 290 -25.35 -0.27 -17.87
N LYS A 291 -24.93 0.82 -18.50
CA LYS A 291 -25.84 1.81 -19.13
C LYS A 291 -26.71 1.19 -20.20
N ASN A 292 -26.19 0.23 -20.96
CA ASN A 292 -26.87 -0.41 -22.08
C ASN A 292 -27.39 -1.83 -21.76
N ASN A 293 -27.32 -2.25 -20.50
CA ASN A 293 -27.74 -3.58 -20.03
C ASN A 293 -27.12 -4.73 -20.84
N LEU A 294 -25.79 -4.64 -21.12
CA LEU A 294 -25.07 -5.64 -21.89
C LEU A 294 -24.71 -6.85 -21.03
N GLU A 295 -24.59 -8.02 -21.65
CA GLU A 295 -24.06 -9.20 -21.01
C GLU A 295 -22.60 -9.00 -20.58
N ILE A 296 -22.20 -9.64 -19.49
CA ILE A 296 -20.84 -9.61 -18.95
C ILE A 296 -20.23 -10.99 -19.12
N ILE A 297 -19.28 -11.11 -20.05
CA ILE A 297 -18.59 -12.37 -20.35
C ILE A 297 -17.13 -12.26 -19.87
N ASP A 298 -16.81 -12.89 -18.74
CA ASP A 298 -15.44 -13.01 -18.21
C ASP A 298 -14.72 -14.16 -18.95
N VAL A 299 -13.71 -13.84 -19.74
CA VAL A 299 -12.92 -14.81 -20.52
C VAL A 299 -11.62 -15.23 -19.85
N PHE A 300 -11.32 -14.74 -18.64
CA PHE A 300 -10.09 -15.06 -17.93
C PHE A 300 -10.33 -15.88 -16.64
N HIS A 301 -9.43 -16.79 -16.38
CA HIS A 301 -9.20 -17.32 -15.04
C HIS A 301 -8.49 -16.30 -14.14
N PRO A 302 -8.54 -16.49 -12.81
CA PRO A 302 -7.85 -15.58 -11.88
C PRO A 302 -6.34 -15.42 -12.12
N ASP A 303 -5.68 -16.39 -12.72
CA ASP A 303 -4.24 -16.38 -13.04
C ASP A 303 -3.92 -15.70 -14.39
N GLY A 304 -4.94 -15.18 -15.09
CA GLY A 304 -4.80 -14.52 -16.39
C GLY A 304 -4.72 -15.47 -17.59
N THR A 305 -4.96 -16.76 -17.39
CA THR A 305 -5.19 -17.69 -18.51
C THR A 305 -6.62 -17.58 -19.02
N LEU A 306 -6.85 -17.89 -20.28
CA LEU A 306 -8.20 -17.86 -20.87
C LEU A 306 -9.01 -19.07 -20.43
N ASN A 307 -10.30 -18.85 -20.17
CA ASN A 307 -11.23 -19.90 -19.75
C ASN A 307 -12.07 -20.44 -20.94
N ALA A 308 -12.99 -21.35 -20.67
CA ALA A 308 -13.82 -21.99 -21.68
C ALA A 308 -14.70 -21.03 -22.52
N PHE A 309 -15.06 -19.84 -21.99
CA PHE A 309 -15.81 -18.83 -22.75
C PHE A 309 -15.00 -18.24 -23.93
N ALA A 310 -13.67 -18.29 -23.86
CA ALA A 310 -12.81 -17.91 -24.97
C ALA A 310 -12.84 -18.90 -26.15
N GLY A 311 -13.41 -20.07 -25.94
CA GLY A 311 -13.51 -21.14 -26.92
C GLY A 311 -12.27 -22.08 -26.93
N PRO A 312 -12.42 -23.26 -27.56
CA PRO A 312 -11.45 -24.36 -27.44
C PRO A 312 -10.06 -24.03 -28.00
N ASP A 313 -9.97 -23.06 -28.93
CA ASP A 313 -8.69 -22.65 -29.50
C ASP A 313 -7.83 -21.85 -28.53
N PHE A 314 -8.42 -21.25 -27.47
CA PHE A 314 -7.78 -20.31 -26.57
C PHE A 314 -7.79 -20.77 -25.10
N GLU A 315 -8.65 -21.70 -24.74
CA GLU A 315 -8.78 -22.22 -23.37
C GLU A 315 -7.44 -22.68 -22.81
N GLY A 316 -7.10 -22.20 -21.60
CA GLY A 316 -5.86 -22.51 -20.90
C GLY A 316 -4.62 -21.73 -21.37
N MET A 317 -4.72 -20.89 -22.41
CA MET A 317 -3.59 -20.08 -22.88
C MET A 317 -3.34 -18.89 -21.97
N ASP A 318 -2.07 -18.51 -21.82
CA ASP A 318 -1.70 -17.22 -21.25
C ASP A 318 -2.24 -16.06 -22.11
N ARG A 319 -2.70 -14.99 -21.46
CA ARG A 319 -3.32 -13.83 -22.12
C ARG A 319 -2.44 -13.17 -23.17
N PHE A 320 -1.12 -13.16 -22.99
CA PHE A 320 -0.19 -12.56 -23.98
C PHE A 320 0.04 -13.48 -25.18
N GLU A 321 0.08 -14.79 -24.97
CA GLU A 321 0.10 -15.78 -26.05
C GLU A 321 -1.21 -15.74 -26.84
N ALA A 322 -2.34 -15.68 -26.14
CA ALA A 322 -3.66 -15.55 -26.75
C ALA A 322 -3.79 -14.26 -27.57
N ARG A 323 -3.17 -13.14 -27.15
CA ARG A 323 -3.12 -11.89 -27.92
C ARG A 323 -2.52 -12.07 -29.30
N VAL A 324 -1.37 -12.76 -29.37
CA VAL A 324 -0.69 -13.06 -30.64
C VAL A 324 -1.56 -13.97 -31.49
N LYS A 325 -2.07 -15.05 -30.92
CA LYS A 325 -2.90 -16.03 -31.62
C LYS A 325 -4.23 -15.44 -32.13
N ALA A 326 -4.83 -14.51 -31.36
CA ALA A 326 -6.04 -13.82 -31.78
C ALA A 326 -5.79 -12.96 -33.03
N ALA A 327 -4.65 -12.25 -33.08
CA ALA A 327 -4.26 -11.48 -34.26
C ALA A 327 -4.01 -12.38 -35.47
N GLU A 328 -3.29 -13.49 -35.32
CA GLU A 328 -3.05 -14.47 -36.38
C GLU A 328 -4.36 -15.08 -36.93
N LYS A 329 -5.32 -15.38 -36.03
CA LYS A 329 -6.62 -15.89 -36.42
C LYS A 329 -7.44 -14.86 -37.19
N LEU A 330 -7.43 -13.60 -36.75
CA LEU A 330 -8.07 -12.48 -37.47
C LEU A 330 -7.44 -12.28 -38.87
N GLU A 331 -6.12 -12.41 -38.99
CA GLU A 331 -5.41 -12.33 -40.25
C GLU A 331 -5.83 -13.46 -41.20
N ALA A 332 -5.86 -14.70 -40.71
CA ALA A 332 -6.30 -15.86 -41.48
C ALA A 332 -7.76 -15.74 -41.98
N MET A 333 -8.62 -15.06 -41.21
CA MET A 333 -10.00 -14.76 -41.56
C MET A 333 -10.14 -13.53 -42.50
N GLY A 334 -9.04 -12.82 -42.79
CA GLY A 334 -9.05 -11.56 -43.54
C GLY A 334 -9.75 -10.42 -42.81
N GLN A 335 -9.77 -10.48 -41.48
CA GLN A 335 -10.41 -9.49 -40.60
C GLN A 335 -9.42 -8.61 -39.86
N LEU A 336 -8.15 -8.91 -39.90
CA LEU A 336 -7.09 -8.00 -39.45
C LEU A 336 -6.75 -7.01 -40.57
N VAL A 337 -6.92 -5.72 -40.32
CA VAL A 337 -6.72 -4.66 -41.30
C VAL A 337 -5.30 -4.11 -41.21
N LYS A 338 -4.82 -3.86 -40.00
CA LYS A 338 -3.52 -3.21 -39.74
C LYS A 338 -2.97 -3.55 -38.37
N VAL A 339 -1.65 -3.58 -38.24
CA VAL A 339 -0.94 -3.66 -36.96
C VAL A 339 0.13 -2.58 -36.91
N GLU A 340 0.12 -1.76 -35.89
CA GLU A 340 1.03 -0.63 -35.72
C GLU A 340 1.77 -0.70 -34.37
N ASP A 341 2.98 -0.17 -34.33
CA ASP A 341 3.66 0.07 -33.06
C ASP A 341 2.91 1.14 -32.28
N TYR A 342 2.64 0.86 -31.02
CA TYR A 342 1.90 1.75 -30.14
C TYR A 342 2.52 1.80 -28.75
N GLU A 343 2.57 2.95 -28.16
CA GLU A 343 3.03 3.12 -26.78
C GLU A 343 1.85 3.57 -25.92
N ASN A 344 1.55 2.81 -24.88
CA ASN A 344 0.48 3.09 -23.95
C ASN A 344 0.95 2.95 -22.49
N SER A 345 0.19 3.52 -21.59
CA SER A 345 0.40 3.37 -20.16
C SER A 345 -0.43 2.20 -19.64
N VAL A 346 0.23 1.24 -19.01
CA VAL A 346 -0.40 0.02 -18.47
C VAL A 346 -0.22 -0.04 -16.97
N GLY A 347 -1.30 -0.40 -16.25
CA GLY A 347 -1.28 -0.60 -14.82
C GLY A 347 -0.51 -1.87 -14.44
N TYR A 348 0.40 -1.74 -13.49
CA TYR A 348 1.19 -2.84 -12.94
C TYR A 348 0.93 -2.97 -11.45
N SER A 349 0.85 -4.20 -10.96
CA SER A 349 0.87 -4.48 -9.52
C SER A 349 2.20 -4.00 -8.91
N GLU A 350 2.15 -3.11 -7.93
CA GLU A 350 3.35 -2.57 -7.27
C GLU A 350 4.25 -3.69 -6.71
N ARG A 351 3.66 -4.72 -6.11
CA ARG A 351 4.40 -5.78 -5.40
C ARG A 351 4.82 -6.93 -6.29
N ALA A 352 4.01 -7.29 -7.27
CA ALA A 352 4.25 -8.45 -8.13
C ALA A 352 5.00 -8.09 -9.42
N ASP A 353 5.02 -6.81 -9.79
CA ASP A 353 5.64 -6.26 -11.00
C ASP A 353 5.15 -6.93 -12.29
N VAL A 354 3.84 -7.16 -12.37
CA VAL A 354 3.15 -7.72 -13.54
C VAL A 354 1.97 -6.83 -13.91
N PRO A 355 1.58 -6.77 -15.20
CA PRO A 355 0.37 -6.08 -15.61
C PRO A 355 -0.85 -6.63 -14.88
N ILE A 356 -1.68 -5.73 -14.34
CA ILE A 356 -2.95 -6.08 -13.71
C ILE A 356 -4.00 -6.47 -14.75
N GLU A 357 -5.08 -7.11 -14.30
CA GLU A 357 -6.31 -7.31 -15.07
C GLU A 357 -7.47 -6.58 -14.40
N PRO A 358 -8.17 -5.66 -15.09
CA PRO A 358 -9.49 -5.26 -14.65
C PRO A 358 -10.41 -6.49 -14.65
N ARG A 359 -11.05 -6.76 -13.51
CA ARG A 359 -11.86 -7.96 -13.33
C ARG A 359 -13.07 -7.69 -12.47
N ILE A 360 -14.22 -8.25 -12.82
CA ILE A 360 -15.39 -8.22 -11.97
C ILE A 360 -15.26 -9.28 -10.89
N SER A 361 -15.32 -8.84 -9.64
CA SER A 361 -15.16 -9.72 -8.48
C SER A 361 -16.06 -9.28 -7.33
N MET A 362 -16.48 -10.27 -6.53
CA MET A 362 -17.12 -10.02 -5.25
C MET A 362 -16.06 -9.62 -4.23
N GLN A 363 -16.17 -8.40 -3.72
CA GLN A 363 -15.20 -7.85 -2.77
C GLN A 363 -15.93 -7.07 -1.66
N TRP A 364 -15.23 -6.88 -0.55
CA TRP A 364 -15.65 -5.98 0.51
C TRP A 364 -15.13 -4.56 0.23
N PHE A 365 -16.01 -3.58 0.41
CA PHE A 365 -15.73 -2.17 0.16
C PHE A 365 -16.06 -1.33 1.38
N LEU A 366 -15.32 -0.25 1.56
CA LEU A 366 -15.54 0.77 2.57
C LEU A 366 -15.83 2.11 1.89
N LYS A 367 -16.97 2.71 2.20
CA LYS A 367 -17.25 4.14 2.00
C LYS A 367 -16.50 4.90 3.09
N TYR A 368 -15.58 5.77 2.71
CA TYR A 368 -14.77 6.46 3.70
C TYR A 368 -15.60 7.34 4.63
N PRO A 369 -15.38 7.25 5.97
CA PRO A 369 -15.97 8.20 6.92
C PRO A 369 -15.17 9.51 6.94
N CYS A 370 -15.81 10.60 7.41
CA CYS A 370 -15.15 11.88 7.75
C CYS A 370 -14.24 12.46 6.65
N VAL A 371 -14.65 12.35 5.38
CA VAL A 371 -13.88 12.86 4.23
C VAL A 371 -13.80 14.39 4.26
N GLU A 372 -14.93 15.06 4.54
CA GLU A 372 -15.01 16.53 4.56
C GLU A 372 -14.19 17.12 5.71
N GLU A 373 -14.27 16.52 6.91
CA GLU A 373 -13.51 16.94 8.08
C GLU A 373 -12.00 16.77 7.85
N ALA A 374 -11.59 15.64 7.26
CA ALA A 374 -10.20 15.37 6.94
C ALA A 374 -9.64 16.37 5.89
N ALA A 375 -10.44 16.69 4.86
CA ALA A 375 -10.06 17.68 3.86
C ALA A 375 -9.94 19.08 4.48
N ALA A 376 -10.91 19.47 5.32
CA ALA A 376 -10.92 20.76 6.00
C ALA A 376 -9.74 20.94 6.96
N ALA A 377 -9.38 19.91 7.74
CA ALA A 377 -8.28 19.98 8.70
C ALA A 377 -6.93 20.29 8.04
N VAL A 378 -6.68 19.74 6.85
CA VAL A 378 -5.47 20.03 6.07
C VAL A 378 -5.55 21.39 5.37
N ALA A 379 -6.71 21.75 4.83
CA ALA A 379 -6.91 23.02 4.15
C ALA A 379 -6.77 24.23 5.11
N ASN A 380 -7.26 24.09 6.34
CA ASN A 380 -7.28 25.15 7.36
C ASN A 380 -6.05 25.16 8.28
N ASP A 381 -5.00 24.35 7.97
CA ASP A 381 -3.79 24.25 8.78
C ASP A 381 -4.00 23.73 10.22
N GLU A 382 -5.07 23.00 10.49
CA GLU A 382 -5.20 22.22 11.72
C GLU A 382 -4.15 21.10 11.75
N ILE A 383 -3.86 20.53 10.56
CA ILE A 383 -2.73 19.66 10.32
C ILE A 383 -1.75 20.35 9.37
N HIS A 384 -0.54 20.62 9.83
CA HIS A 384 0.49 21.26 9.02
C HIS A 384 1.27 20.25 8.18
N PHE A 385 1.14 20.30 6.86
CA PHE A 385 1.97 19.53 5.93
C PHE A 385 3.30 20.24 5.64
N ARG A 386 4.40 19.53 5.73
CA ARG A 386 5.75 20.04 5.46
C ARG A 386 6.47 19.14 4.44
N PRO A 387 6.74 19.63 3.20
CA PRO A 387 6.40 20.96 2.69
C PRO A 387 4.91 21.12 2.27
N ASP A 388 4.42 22.34 2.27
CA ASP A 388 3.02 22.71 1.99
C ASP A 388 2.50 22.25 0.62
N ARG A 389 3.39 22.04 -0.36
CA ARG A 389 2.99 21.60 -1.71
C ARG A 389 2.12 20.33 -1.72
N TRP A 390 2.27 19.47 -0.70
CA TRP A 390 1.51 18.24 -0.59
C TRP A 390 0.03 18.45 -0.25
N LYS A 391 -0.35 19.62 0.24
CA LYS A 391 -1.76 19.98 0.48
C LYS A 391 -2.59 19.91 -0.82
N LYS A 392 -2.04 20.41 -1.94
CA LYS A 392 -2.73 20.35 -3.24
C LYS A 392 -2.93 18.92 -3.72
N THR A 393 -1.91 18.08 -3.58
CA THR A 393 -1.98 16.66 -3.95
C THR A 393 -3.00 15.93 -3.09
N PHE A 394 -3.02 16.22 -1.79
CA PHE A 394 -4.00 15.66 -0.85
C PHE A 394 -5.43 16.10 -1.19
N ALA A 395 -5.67 17.40 -1.40
CA ALA A 395 -6.99 17.94 -1.74
C ALA A 395 -7.55 17.32 -3.02
N HIS A 396 -6.73 17.22 -4.08
CA HIS A 396 -7.14 16.61 -5.34
C HIS A 396 -7.56 15.13 -5.18
N TRP A 397 -6.85 14.36 -4.35
CA TRP A 397 -7.22 12.98 -4.07
C TRP A 397 -8.54 12.89 -3.27
N MET A 398 -8.72 13.77 -2.27
CA MET A 398 -9.94 13.81 -1.46
C MET A 398 -11.18 14.17 -2.29
N GLU A 399 -11.04 15.05 -3.32
CA GLU A 399 -12.12 15.40 -4.24
C GLU A 399 -12.57 14.21 -5.11
N GLY A 400 -11.65 13.33 -5.47
CA GLY A 400 -11.89 12.17 -6.34
C GLY A 400 -12.02 10.83 -5.62
N ILE A 401 -12.11 10.83 -4.27
CA ILE A 401 -12.06 9.61 -3.47
C ILE A 401 -13.16 8.61 -3.83
N GLN A 402 -12.78 7.37 -4.03
CA GLN A 402 -13.68 6.25 -4.35
C GLN A 402 -13.75 5.28 -3.18
N ASP A 403 -14.80 4.44 -3.16
CA ASP A 403 -14.91 3.38 -2.17
C ASP A 403 -13.68 2.47 -2.18
N TRP A 404 -13.13 2.20 -1.02
CA TRP A 404 -11.94 1.41 -0.85
C TRP A 404 -12.23 -0.08 -0.87
N CYS A 405 -11.65 -0.83 -1.81
CA CYS A 405 -11.65 -2.30 -1.79
C CYS A 405 -10.77 -2.80 -0.66
N ILE A 406 -11.37 -3.30 0.43
CA ILE A 406 -10.68 -3.70 1.66
C ILE A 406 -10.40 -5.19 1.77
N SER A 407 -10.92 -6.03 0.90
CA SER A 407 -10.67 -7.49 0.93
C SER A 407 -9.48 -7.90 0.08
N ARG A 408 -8.74 -8.89 0.55
CA ARG A 408 -7.61 -9.51 -0.16
C ARG A 408 -7.72 -11.03 -0.05
N GLN A 409 -7.50 -11.74 -1.16
CA GLN A 409 -7.52 -13.20 -1.26
C GLN A 409 -6.19 -13.80 -0.81
N LEU A 410 -5.80 -13.42 0.40
CA LEU A 410 -4.58 -13.87 1.07
C LEU A 410 -4.91 -14.76 2.26
N TRP A 411 -3.91 -15.41 2.82
CA TRP A 411 -4.03 -16.13 4.09
C TRP A 411 -3.41 -15.36 5.25
N TRP A 412 -2.37 -14.58 4.98
CA TRP A 412 -1.69 -13.74 5.96
C TRP A 412 -2.32 -12.35 6.05
N GLY A 413 -2.84 -12.03 7.23
CA GLY A 413 -3.50 -10.76 7.54
C GLY A 413 -4.67 -10.94 8.51
N HIS A 414 -5.39 -9.86 8.77
CA HIS A 414 -6.60 -9.85 9.59
C HIS A 414 -7.77 -10.47 8.81
N GLN A 415 -8.14 -11.68 9.15
CA GLN A 415 -9.25 -12.35 8.50
C GLN A 415 -10.56 -11.61 8.77
N ILE A 416 -11.36 -11.39 7.74
CA ILE A 416 -12.61 -10.63 7.80
C ILE A 416 -13.54 -11.25 8.87
N PRO A 417 -14.11 -10.43 9.79
CA PRO A 417 -14.89 -10.92 10.92
C PRO A 417 -16.36 -11.14 10.54
N VAL A 418 -16.57 -11.95 9.49
CA VAL A 418 -17.89 -12.33 8.97
C VAL A 418 -17.97 -13.85 8.90
N TRP A 419 -19.06 -14.42 9.38
CA TRP A 419 -19.31 -15.85 9.36
C TRP A 419 -20.62 -16.15 8.64
N TYR A 420 -20.62 -17.21 7.86
CA TYR A 420 -21.75 -17.72 7.09
C TYR A 420 -22.20 -19.04 7.66
N ARG A 421 -23.52 -19.26 7.77
CA ARG A 421 -24.08 -20.55 8.21
C ARG A 421 -23.65 -21.68 7.25
N LYS A 422 -22.98 -22.73 7.74
CA LYS A 422 -22.41 -23.81 6.91
C LYS A 422 -23.39 -24.43 5.93
N ALA A 423 -24.66 -24.61 6.36
CA ALA A 423 -25.68 -25.27 5.56
C ALA A 423 -25.94 -24.58 4.19
N ASN A 424 -25.71 -23.26 4.10
CA ASN A 424 -25.98 -22.42 2.92
C ASN A 424 -24.85 -21.45 2.62
N ALA A 425 -23.65 -21.72 3.13
CA ALA A 425 -22.49 -20.81 3.00
C ALA A 425 -22.16 -20.48 1.55
N ALA A 426 -22.19 -21.45 0.64
CA ALA A 426 -21.91 -21.22 -0.78
C ALA A 426 -22.90 -20.23 -1.41
N ASP A 427 -24.21 -20.40 -1.14
CA ASP A 427 -25.25 -19.51 -1.66
C ASP A 427 -25.14 -18.09 -1.06
N LEU A 428 -24.81 -17.99 0.24
CA LEU A 428 -24.62 -16.74 0.93
C LEU A 428 -23.39 -15.97 0.40
N GLN A 429 -22.30 -16.69 0.16
CA GLN A 429 -21.09 -16.12 -0.45
C GLN A 429 -21.28 -15.72 -1.92
N ALA A 430 -22.19 -16.37 -2.63
CA ALA A 430 -22.52 -16.05 -4.01
C ALA A 430 -23.48 -14.87 -4.16
N ARG A 431 -24.09 -14.34 -3.07
CA ARG A 431 -24.97 -13.16 -3.14
C ARG A 431 -24.24 -11.97 -3.75
N GLU A 432 -24.85 -11.29 -4.71
CA GLU A 432 -24.25 -10.15 -5.44
C GLU A 432 -24.08 -8.88 -4.60
N SER A 433 -24.77 -8.81 -3.47
CA SER A 433 -24.59 -7.72 -2.49
C SER A 433 -24.88 -8.21 -1.07
N LEU A 434 -24.18 -7.63 -0.11
CA LEU A 434 -24.36 -7.82 1.32
C LEU A 434 -24.01 -6.56 2.08
N ASP A 435 -24.93 -6.08 2.89
CA ASP A 435 -24.78 -4.98 3.83
C ASP A 435 -25.51 -5.26 5.15
N ALA A 436 -25.48 -4.32 6.07
CA ALA A 436 -26.11 -4.48 7.37
C ALA A 436 -27.63 -4.75 7.31
N THR A 437 -28.31 -4.30 6.23
CA THR A 437 -29.76 -4.46 6.06
C THR A 437 -30.14 -5.83 5.47
N SER A 438 -29.21 -6.47 4.78
CA SER A 438 -29.42 -7.72 4.01
C SER A 438 -28.77 -8.95 4.64
N ALA A 439 -28.04 -8.82 5.77
CA ALA A 439 -27.30 -9.90 6.41
C ALA A 439 -28.22 -11.07 6.86
N GLY A 440 -29.33 -10.79 7.55
CA GLY A 440 -30.24 -11.83 8.06
C GLY A 440 -29.59 -12.74 9.11
N ASP A 441 -30.31 -13.79 9.55
CA ASP A 441 -29.87 -14.68 10.65
C ASP A 441 -28.77 -15.69 10.23
N ASP A 442 -28.51 -15.84 8.95
CA ASP A 442 -27.52 -16.80 8.42
C ASP A 442 -26.14 -16.18 8.18
N ILE A 443 -25.98 -14.88 8.44
CA ILE A 443 -24.72 -14.16 8.35
C ILE A 443 -24.47 -13.45 9.68
N TYR A 444 -23.39 -13.81 10.32
CA TYR A 444 -22.97 -13.19 11.58
C TYR A 444 -21.75 -12.29 11.35
N VAL A 445 -21.82 -11.06 11.81
CA VAL A 445 -20.72 -10.09 11.81
C VAL A 445 -20.42 -9.73 13.25
N GLY A 446 -19.22 -10.02 13.72
CA GLY A 446 -18.88 -9.84 15.12
C GLY A 446 -17.39 -9.81 15.40
N ILE A 447 -17.01 -9.31 16.57
CA ILE A 447 -15.60 -9.27 17.00
C ILE A 447 -15.13 -10.69 17.33
N ASP A 448 -15.95 -11.44 18.05
CA ASP A 448 -15.70 -12.82 18.45
C ASP A 448 -16.50 -13.77 17.57
N PRO A 449 -16.09 -15.04 17.42
CA PRO A 449 -16.87 -16.06 16.74
C PRO A 449 -18.25 -16.25 17.37
N PRO A 450 -19.28 -16.66 16.58
CA PRO A 450 -20.59 -17.01 17.13
C PRO A 450 -20.49 -18.17 18.12
N GLY A 451 -21.41 -18.22 19.13
CA GLY A 451 -21.36 -19.19 20.22
C GLY A 451 -21.46 -20.67 19.78
N ASP A 452 -22.07 -20.92 18.62
CA ASP A 452 -22.15 -22.22 17.95
C ASP A 452 -21.20 -22.31 16.75
N ALA A 453 -19.94 -21.91 16.92
CA ALA A 453 -18.91 -21.73 15.87
C ALA A 453 -18.80 -22.93 14.92
N ASP A 454 -19.05 -24.15 15.38
CA ASP A 454 -19.03 -25.37 14.56
C ASP A 454 -20.04 -25.36 13.42
N GLN A 455 -21.07 -24.53 13.49
CA GLN A 455 -22.11 -24.39 12.46
C GLN A 455 -21.82 -23.26 11.46
N TRP A 456 -20.72 -22.56 11.64
CA TRP A 456 -20.36 -21.42 10.83
C TRP A 456 -19.04 -21.62 10.11
N VAL A 457 -18.88 -20.95 8.97
CA VAL A 457 -17.61 -20.82 8.27
C VAL A 457 -17.28 -19.32 8.15
N ARG A 458 -16.07 -18.96 8.54
CA ARG A 458 -15.58 -17.59 8.46
C ARG A 458 -15.23 -17.23 7.02
N ASP A 459 -15.43 -15.96 6.64
CA ASP A 459 -14.98 -15.44 5.37
C ASP A 459 -13.47 -15.73 5.19
N GLU A 460 -13.08 -16.22 4.00
CA GLU A 460 -11.70 -16.67 3.76
C GLU A 460 -10.73 -15.52 3.51
N ASP A 461 -11.26 -14.38 3.08
CA ASP A 461 -10.47 -13.20 2.77
C ASP A 461 -9.92 -12.52 4.04
N VAL A 462 -8.84 -11.81 3.86
CA VAL A 462 -8.26 -10.93 4.88
C VAL A 462 -8.45 -9.46 4.49
N LEU A 463 -8.35 -8.57 5.47
CA LEU A 463 -8.39 -7.13 5.25
C LEU A 463 -7.09 -6.64 4.61
N ASP A 464 -7.17 -5.60 3.81
CA ASP A 464 -6.03 -4.83 3.32
C ASP A 464 -5.13 -4.41 4.49
N THR A 465 -3.82 -4.50 4.32
CA THR A 465 -2.82 -4.08 5.31
C THR A 465 -3.09 -2.67 5.85
N TRP A 466 -3.50 -1.75 4.98
CA TRP A 466 -3.77 -0.37 5.35
C TRP A 466 -5.03 -0.21 6.23
N PHE A 467 -5.93 -1.19 6.22
CA PHE A 467 -7.09 -1.22 7.13
C PHE A 467 -6.67 -1.48 8.59
N SER A 468 -5.51 -2.04 8.83
CA SER A 468 -4.93 -2.08 10.17
C SER A 468 -4.14 -0.80 10.48
N SER A 469 -3.31 -0.36 9.55
CA SER A 469 -2.34 0.70 9.79
C SER A 469 -2.97 2.09 9.95
N TRP A 470 -4.20 2.34 9.45
CA TRP A 470 -4.87 3.64 9.62
C TRP A 470 -5.29 3.95 11.06
N LEU A 471 -5.34 2.94 11.93
CA LEU A 471 -5.65 3.08 13.35
C LEU A 471 -4.40 3.36 14.21
N TRP A 472 -3.22 3.31 13.60
CA TRP A 472 -1.93 3.32 14.28
C TRP A 472 -1.73 4.46 15.30
N PRO A 473 -2.14 5.72 15.07
CA PRO A 473 -1.91 6.80 16.00
C PRO A 473 -2.62 6.67 17.36
N PHE A 474 -3.70 5.90 17.43
CA PHE A 474 -4.49 5.77 18.67
C PHE A 474 -4.64 4.31 19.13
N ALA A 475 -4.91 3.36 18.25
CA ALA A 475 -5.14 1.98 18.66
C ALA A 475 -3.89 1.33 19.31
N THR A 476 -2.69 1.78 18.94
CA THR A 476 -1.43 1.36 19.58
C THR A 476 -1.30 1.80 21.04
N MET A 477 -2.01 2.84 21.44
CA MET A 477 -1.97 3.43 22.78
C MET A 477 -3.03 2.86 23.73
N TYR A 478 -3.98 2.06 23.21
CA TYR A 478 -4.95 1.35 24.04
C TYR A 478 -4.35 0.09 24.64
N LYS A 479 -4.81 -0.30 25.84
CA LYS A 479 -4.54 -1.60 26.46
C LYS A 479 -5.63 -2.62 26.12
N SER A 480 -6.84 -2.14 25.77
CA SER A 480 -7.97 -2.95 25.36
C SER A 480 -8.80 -2.16 24.33
N ASP A 481 -9.72 -2.84 23.65
CA ASP A 481 -10.63 -2.25 22.67
C ASP A 481 -11.76 -1.41 23.28
N GLU A 482 -11.92 -1.43 24.61
CA GLU A 482 -13.05 -0.81 25.32
C GLU A 482 -12.65 0.42 26.13
N GLU A 483 -11.43 0.47 26.64
CA GLU A 483 -11.00 1.49 27.59
C GLU A 483 -9.89 2.39 27.04
N SER A 484 -10.06 3.71 27.20
CA SER A 484 -9.01 4.70 26.96
C SER A 484 -7.89 4.57 27.97
N SER A 485 -6.67 4.32 27.52
CA SER A 485 -5.50 4.23 28.38
C SER A 485 -4.98 5.60 28.81
N PRO A 486 -4.25 5.70 29.96
CA PRO A 486 -3.54 6.92 30.34
C PRO A 486 -2.56 7.40 29.26
N THR A 487 -1.94 6.48 28.52
CA THR A 487 -1.04 6.77 27.41
C THR A 487 -1.76 7.55 26.30
N LEU A 488 -2.95 7.08 25.89
CA LEU A 488 -3.76 7.79 24.90
C LEU A 488 -4.14 9.19 25.39
N LYS A 489 -4.66 9.31 26.61
CA LYS A 489 -5.09 10.60 27.18
C LYS A 489 -3.98 11.65 27.21
N LYS A 490 -2.73 11.24 27.39
CA LYS A 490 -1.58 12.13 27.46
C LYS A 490 -0.95 12.43 26.10
N PHE A 491 -0.84 11.44 25.24
CA PHE A 491 0.01 11.49 24.06
C PHE A 491 -0.75 11.59 22.72
N TYR A 492 -2.08 11.51 22.73
CA TYR A 492 -2.92 11.76 21.57
C TYR A 492 -3.56 13.17 21.66
N PRO A 493 -3.69 13.92 20.55
CA PRO A 493 -3.12 13.64 19.23
C PRO A 493 -1.59 13.66 19.25
N THR A 494 -0.95 12.85 18.37
CA THR A 494 0.50 12.85 18.28
C THR A 494 1.02 14.19 17.76
N THR A 495 2.24 14.57 18.14
CA THR A 495 2.80 15.88 17.77
C THR A 495 3.22 15.92 16.31
N ASP A 496 4.04 14.95 15.92
CA ASP A 496 4.61 14.88 14.59
C ASP A 496 4.40 13.48 13.98
N LEU A 497 4.14 13.45 12.68
CA LEU A 497 4.24 12.27 11.84
C LEU A 497 5.35 12.51 10.81
N VAL A 498 6.29 11.58 10.69
CA VAL A 498 7.36 11.64 9.69
C VAL A 498 7.23 10.46 8.75
N THR A 499 6.96 10.70 7.47
CA THR A 499 6.68 9.63 6.51
C THR A 499 7.13 9.97 5.09
N GLY A 500 7.17 8.99 4.21
CA GLY A 500 7.39 9.21 2.78
C GLY A 500 6.14 9.79 2.10
N PRO A 501 6.31 10.63 1.07
CA PRO A 501 5.18 11.18 0.32
C PRO A 501 4.45 10.12 -0.53
N ASP A 502 5.08 9.01 -0.80
CA ASP A 502 4.55 7.88 -1.56
C ASP A 502 3.42 7.13 -0.83
N ILE A 503 3.26 7.33 0.49
CA ILE A 503 2.17 6.74 1.27
C ILE A 503 1.16 7.76 1.82
N ILE A 504 1.09 8.95 1.23
CA ILE A 504 0.15 10.00 1.64
C ILE A 504 -1.31 9.51 1.58
N PHE A 505 -1.69 8.81 0.52
CA PHE A 505 -3.05 8.29 0.32
C PHE A 505 -3.27 6.96 1.01
N PHE A 506 -2.25 6.11 1.01
CA PHE A 506 -2.32 4.82 1.68
C PHE A 506 -2.49 4.93 3.19
N TRP A 507 -1.81 5.90 3.80
CA TRP A 507 -1.68 5.96 5.25
C TRP A 507 -2.11 7.29 5.86
N VAL A 508 -1.51 8.42 5.43
CA VAL A 508 -1.74 9.73 6.07
C VAL A 508 -3.21 10.14 5.99
N ALA A 509 -3.81 10.12 4.81
CA ALA A 509 -5.21 10.49 4.61
C ALA A 509 -6.15 9.59 5.39
N ARG A 510 -5.91 8.27 5.37
CA ARG A 510 -6.71 7.28 6.09
C ARG A 510 -6.60 7.46 7.59
N MET A 511 -5.41 7.73 8.15
CA MET A 511 -5.26 8.03 9.58
C MET A 511 -6.03 9.29 10.00
N ILE A 512 -6.07 10.33 9.16
CA ILE A 512 -6.81 11.56 9.46
C ILE A 512 -8.32 11.25 9.56
N MET A 513 -8.89 10.54 8.59
CA MET A 513 -10.27 10.09 8.62
C MET A 513 -10.58 9.22 9.83
N ALA A 514 -9.68 8.28 10.16
CA ALA A 514 -9.82 7.43 11.35
C ALA A 514 -9.77 8.23 12.66
N GLY A 515 -8.90 9.22 12.77
CA GLY A 515 -8.80 10.10 13.93
C GLY A 515 -10.13 10.82 14.19
N PHE A 516 -10.70 11.47 13.19
CA PHE A 516 -12.01 12.10 13.31
C PHE A 516 -13.12 11.12 13.67
N ARG A 517 -13.11 9.93 13.05
CA ARG A 517 -14.19 8.95 13.27
C ARG A 517 -14.19 8.35 14.68
N TRP A 518 -13.04 8.04 15.27
CA TRP A 518 -12.98 7.34 16.57
C TRP A 518 -12.49 8.20 17.73
N GLN A 519 -11.79 9.29 17.48
CA GLN A 519 -11.28 10.19 18.51
C GLN A 519 -11.95 11.57 18.47
N GLY A 520 -12.65 11.92 17.39
CA GLY A 520 -13.32 13.22 17.23
C GLY A 520 -12.36 14.39 16.95
N GLU A 521 -11.09 14.11 16.70
CA GLU A 521 -10.06 15.13 16.46
C GLU A 521 -8.94 14.62 15.55
N VAL A 522 -8.03 15.50 15.13
CA VAL A 522 -6.89 15.16 14.28
C VAL A 522 -5.95 14.14 14.95
N PRO A 523 -5.40 13.17 14.20
CA PRO A 523 -4.50 12.15 14.77
C PRO A 523 -3.07 12.67 15.04
N PHE A 524 -2.66 13.75 14.40
CA PHE A 524 -1.36 14.41 14.53
C PHE A 524 -1.44 15.87 14.11
N LYS A 525 -0.53 16.69 14.65
CA LYS A 525 -0.51 18.15 14.37
C LYS A 525 0.34 18.51 13.15
N ASN A 526 1.45 17.80 12.91
CA ASN A 526 2.33 18.05 11.80
C ASN A 526 2.65 16.77 11.04
N VAL A 527 2.80 16.88 9.72
CA VAL A 527 3.27 15.80 8.85
C VAL A 527 4.52 16.26 8.09
N PHE A 528 5.65 15.59 8.34
CA PHE A 528 6.89 15.80 7.62
C PHE A 528 7.04 14.74 6.53
N PHE A 529 6.97 15.16 5.28
CA PHE A 529 7.25 14.29 4.14
C PHE A 529 8.75 14.27 3.85
N THR A 530 9.36 13.10 4.03
CA THR A 530 10.79 12.91 3.83
C THR A 530 11.16 12.89 2.35
N SER A 531 12.45 13.08 2.08
CA SER A 531 13.03 12.87 0.75
C SER A 531 13.07 11.39 0.40
N ILE A 532 12.94 11.08 -0.90
CA ILE A 532 13.20 9.74 -1.42
C ILE A 532 14.68 9.64 -1.76
N ILE A 533 15.36 8.62 -1.23
CA ILE A 533 16.78 8.39 -1.51
C ILE A 533 16.92 7.63 -2.82
N ARG A 534 17.75 8.17 -3.72
CA ARG A 534 18.08 7.62 -5.03
C ARG A 534 19.55 7.27 -5.13
N ASP A 535 19.90 6.36 -6.02
CA ASP A 535 21.28 6.06 -6.35
C ASP A 535 21.96 7.22 -7.13
N LYS A 536 23.27 7.10 -7.36
CA LYS A 536 24.05 8.08 -8.14
C LYS A 536 23.47 8.36 -9.55
N LYS A 537 22.75 7.39 -10.13
CA LYS A 537 22.08 7.49 -11.43
C LYS A 537 20.66 8.08 -11.35
N GLY A 538 20.19 8.43 -10.16
CA GLY A 538 18.86 8.98 -9.93
C GLY A 538 17.73 7.94 -9.87
N ARG A 539 18.04 6.64 -9.83
CA ARG A 539 17.05 5.58 -9.72
C ARG A 539 16.66 5.38 -8.25
N LYS A 540 15.38 5.13 -7.98
CA LYS A 540 14.91 4.76 -6.62
C LYS A 540 15.70 3.54 -6.15
N MET A 541 16.25 3.60 -4.93
CA MET A 541 16.98 2.48 -4.36
C MET A 541 16.04 1.31 -4.06
N SER A 542 16.43 0.12 -4.48
CA SER A 542 15.72 -1.11 -4.16
C SER A 542 16.68 -2.30 -4.07
N LYS A 543 16.31 -3.28 -3.25
CA LYS A 543 17.08 -4.53 -3.12
C LYS A 543 17.08 -5.33 -4.42
N GLN A 544 16.01 -5.29 -5.21
CA GLN A 544 15.91 -5.98 -6.49
C GLN A 544 16.91 -5.46 -7.52
N LEU A 545 17.21 -4.15 -7.49
CA LEU A 545 18.20 -3.52 -8.37
C LEU A 545 19.63 -3.65 -7.84
N GLY A 546 19.83 -4.14 -6.61
CA GLY A 546 21.16 -4.25 -5.99
C GLY A 546 21.88 -2.89 -5.82
N ASN A 547 21.12 -1.78 -5.81
CA ASN A 547 21.65 -0.42 -5.74
C ASN A 547 21.44 0.25 -4.38
N SER A 548 21.03 -0.52 -3.36
CA SER A 548 20.84 -0.05 -1.98
C SER A 548 21.87 -0.74 -1.08
N PRO A 549 22.88 -0.01 -0.54
CA PRO A 549 23.79 -0.59 0.42
C PRO A 549 23.04 -1.00 1.70
N ASP A 550 23.55 -2.02 2.39
CA ASP A 550 22.99 -2.44 3.68
C ASP A 550 23.37 -1.41 4.76
N PRO A 551 22.38 -0.83 5.46
CA PRO A 551 22.68 0.09 6.56
C PRO A 551 23.53 -0.52 7.69
N LEU A 552 23.43 -1.83 7.93
CA LEU A 552 24.25 -2.50 8.95
C LEU A 552 25.73 -2.50 8.56
N ASP A 553 26.04 -2.77 7.30
CA ASP A 553 27.41 -2.74 6.80
C ASP A 553 28.00 -1.32 6.90
N LEU A 554 27.21 -0.31 6.53
CA LEU A 554 27.61 1.09 6.65
C LEU A 554 27.83 1.50 8.11
N MET A 555 26.98 1.07 9.03
CA MET A 555 27.15 1.33 10.45
C MET A 555 28.34 0.56 11.04
N ALA A 556 28.64 -0.64 10.54
CA ALA A 556 29.81 -1.40 10.97
C ALA A 556 31.12 -0.73 10.53
N GLU A 557 31.15 -0.15 9.33
CA GLU A 557 32.32 0.51 8.77
C GLU A 557 32.54 1.93 9.30
N PHE A 558 31.46 2.74 9.37
CA PHE A 558 31.56 4.18 9.64
C PHE A 558 30.98 4.62 10.98
N GLY A 559 30.15 3.79 11.60
CA GLY A 559 29.37 4.13 12.79
C GLY A 559 27.97 4.68 12.46
N ALA A 560 27.04 4.54 13.40
CA ALA A 560 25.67 5.06 13.26
C ALA A 560 25.65 6.59 13.25
N ASP A 561 26.46 7.26 14.06
CA ASP A 561 26.55 8.73 14.08
C ASP A 561 26.98 9.29 12.73
N ALA A 562 27.96 8.66 12.06
CA ALA A 562 28.41 9.06 10.73
C ALA A 562 27.31 8.91 9.68
N LEU A 563 26.59 7.78 9.69
CA LEU A 563 25.48 7.51 8.78
C LEU A 563 24.33 8.50 8.97
N ARG A 564 23.91 8.72 10.22
CA ARG A 564 22.84 9.66 10.59
C ARG A 564 23.17 11.08 10.15
N PHE A 565 24.35 11.58 10.51
CA PHE A 565 24.79 12.93 10.15
C PHE A 565 24.91 13.12 8.64
N GLY A 566 25.52 12.14 7.94
CA GLY A 566 25.72 12.18 6.51
C GLY A 566 24.39 12.28 5.74
N LEU A 567 23.39 11.47 6.12
CA LEU A 567 22.06 11.51 5.51
C LEU A 567 21.30 12.79 5.84
N MET A 568 21.31 13.24 7.09
CA MET A 568 20.61 14.47 7.50
C MET A 568 21.17 15.70 6.79
N ARG A 569 22.48 15.76 6.57
CA ARG A 569 23.14 16.89 5.91
C ARG A 569 22.68 17.09 4.46
N ILE A 570 22.34 16.01 3.77
CA ILE A 570 21.96 16.06 2.34
C ILE A 570 20.47 16.01 2.09
N ALA A 571 19.66 15.78 3.13
CA ALA A 571 18.23 15.63 3.01
C ALA A 571 17.50 16.98 3.09
N PRO A 572 17.29 17.69 1.96
CA PRO A 572 16.43 18.86 1.95
C PRO A 572 14.98 18.43 2.15
N THR A 573 14.18 19.33 2.69
CA THR A 573 12.74 19.06 2.86
C THR A 573 12.07 18.85 1.50
N GLY A 574 11.59 17.62 1.26
CA GLY A 574 10.63 17.31 0.21
C GLY A 574 11.19 17.18 -1.23
N THR A 575 12.49 17.10 -1.44
CA THR A 575 13.08 16.76 -2.75
C THR A 575 13.86 15.47 -2.67
N ASP A 576 13.96 14.74 -3.79
CA ASP A 576 14.74 13.51 -3.86
C ASP A 576 16.22 13.78 -3.62
N VAL A 577 16.90 12.84 -2.99
CA VAL A 577 18.32 12.90 -2.63
C VAL A 577 19.10 11.83 -3.37
N LYS A 578 20.19 12.23 -4.02
CA LYS A 578 21.17 11.28 -4.56
C LYS A 578 22.18 10.94 -3.47
N PHE A 579 22.22 9.67 -3.12
CA PHE A 579 23.14 9.14 -2.11
C PHE A 579 24.50 8.78 -2.70
N ASP A 580 25.56 9.09 -1.96
CA ASP A 580 26.94 8.69 -2.19
C ASP A 580 27.60 8.38 -0.84
N ASP A 581 28.51 7.41 -0.78
CA ASP A 581 29.22 7.01 0.44
C ASP A 581 30.10 8.14 1.00
N ASP A 582 30.57 9.06 0.15
CA ASP A 582 31.34 10.25 0.56
C ASP A 582 30.62 11.08 1.64
N GLN A 583 29.29 11.09 1.63
CA GLN A 583 28.48 11.80 2.63
C GLN A 583 28.60 11.18 4.02
N ILE A 584 28.76 9.86 4.10
CA ILE A 584 28.98 9.17 5.37
C ILE A 584 30.40 9.43 5.88
N VAL A 585 31.39 9.45 4.97
CA VAL A 585 32.78 9.81 5.30
C VAL A 585 32.85 11.22 5.91
N GLU A 586 32.09 12.19 5.37
CA GLU A 586 32.00 13.52 5.95
C GLU A 586 31.40 13.49 7.38
N GLY A 587 30.36 12.68 7.61
CA GLY A 587 29.78 12.45 8.94
C GLY A 587 30.78 11.88 9.93
N ARG A 588 31.55 10.86 9.53
CA ARG A 588 32.63 10.29 10.32
C ARG A 588 33.70 11.33 10.67
N ASN A 589 34.11 12.12 9.69
CA ASN A 589 35.12 13.15 9.90
C ASN A 589 34.62 14.24 10.86
N PHE A 590 33.34 14.60 10.79
CA PHE A 590 32.72 15.55 11.72
C PHE A 590 32.66 15.01 13.15
N ALA A 591 32.22 13.77 13.35
CA ALA A 591 32.20 13.11 14.66
C ALA A 591 33.61 13.07 15.28
N ASN A 592 34.61 12.67 14.49
CA ASN A 592 36.01 12.66 14.93
C ASN A 592 36.53 14.06 15.26
N LYS A 593 36.10 15.11 14.55
CA LYS A 593 36.46 16.50 14.86
C LYS A 593 35.90 16.94 16.23
N LEU A 594 34.65 16.62 16.53
CA LEU A 594 34.03 16.91 17.82
C LEU A 594 34.75 16.15 18.96
N TRP A 595 35.05 14.89 18.74
CA TRP A 595 35.79 14.06 19.71
C TRP A 595 37.16 14.64 20.02
N ASN A 596 37.92 15.03 19.02
CA ASN A 596 39.24 15.61 19.20
C ASN A 596 39.19 16.99 19.88
N ALA A 597 38.14 17.80 19.62
CA ALA A 597 37.93 19.05 20.34
C ALA A 597 37.70 18.83 21.84
N ALA A 598 36.84 17.84 22.18
CA ALA A 598 36.62 17.46 23.58
C ALA A 598 37.89 16.90 24.25
N ARG A 599 38.62 16.03 23.54
CA ARG A 599 39.91 15.50 24.00
C ARG A 599 40.94 16.62 24.21
N TYR A 600 41.06 17.56 23.29
CA TYR A 600 41.96 18.72 23.46
C TYR A 600 41.58 19.53 24.69
N ARG A 601 40.29 19.73 24.97
CA ARG A 601 39.83 20.41 26.18
C ARG A 601 40.20 19.63 27.46
N GLN A 602 40.11 18.31 27.47
CA GLN A 602 40.57 17.49 28.60
C GLN A 602 42.06 17.61 28.90
N MET A 603 42.89 17.81 27.87
CA MET A 603 44.33 17.94 28.01
C MET A 603 44.75 19.31 28.54
N GLN A 604 43.85 20.30 28.59
CA GLN A 604 44.13 21.62 29.11
C GLN A 604 43.87 21.62 30.64
N GLU A 605 44.88 22.05 31.39
CA GLU A 605 44.75 22.29 32.83
C GLU A 605 43.96 23.58 33.10
N GLY A 606 43.09 23.58 34.08
CA GLY A 606 42.35 24.76 34.52
C GLY A 606 40.89 24.45 34.87
N ALA A 607 40.39 25.12 35.91
CA ALA A 607 38.99 25.04 36.30
C ALA A 607 38.09 25.67 35.22
N VAL A 608 37.00 24.98 34.89
CA VAL A 608 35.92 25.53 34.05
C VAL A 608 34.91 26.17 34.97
N GLU A 609 34.79 27.51 34.92
CA GLU A 609 33.60 28.17 35.43
C GLU A 609 32.45 27.89 34.47
N ALA A 610 31.47 27.11 34.95
CA ALA A 610 30.21 26.96 34.20
C ALA A 610 29.51 28.33 34.17
N ARG A 611 29.54 29.00 33.04
CA ARG A 611 28.68 30.18 32.81
C ARG A 611 27.37 29.67 32.22
N PRO A 612 26.23 30.12 32.76
CA PRO A 612 24.96 29.87 32.07
C PRO A 612 25.04 30.43 30.65
N VAL A 613 24.82 29.61 29.65
CA VAL A 613 24.68 30.06 28.26
C VAL A 613 23.23 30.51 28.10
N ASP A 614 23.04 31.80 27.87
CA ASP A 614 21.74 32.31 27.47
C ASP A 614 21.51 31.94 26.00
N PHE A 615 20.64 30.97 25.76
CA PHE A 615 20.26 30.54 24.40
C PHE A 615 19.20 31.45 23.77
N ALA A 616 18.83 32.56 24.41
CA ALA A 616 17.84 33.53 23.91
C ALA A 616 18.40 34.67 23.09
N SER A 617 19.72 34.70 22.81
CA SER A 617 20.39 35.71 21.98
C SER A 617 20.79 35.17 20.61
#